data_14e2aeee0f16985a297ded59e12879bc
#
_entry.id   14e2aeee0f16985a297ded59e12879bc
#
_cell.length_a   1.000
_cell.length_b   1.000
_cell.length_c   1.000
_cell.angle_alpha   90.00
_cell.angle_beta   90.00
_cell.angle_gamma   90.00
#
_symmetry.space_group_name_H-M   'P 1'
#
loop_
_entity.id
_entity.type
_entity.pdbx_description
1 polymer ?
#
loop_
_entity_poly.entity_id
_entity_poly.type
_entity_poly.pdbx_seq_one_letter_code
_entity_poly.pdbx_strand_id
1 'polypeptide(L)'
;RDLWFHELMATASAECPAEPMNAEDYLFMLYTSGSTGKPKGVVHATAGYLLHCALTTKYVFDLHADDMFWCTADIGWVTGHSYIVYGPLCNGFTSIMFEGVPTFPDAGRFWQMIEKFKVTAFYTAPTAIRSLIRLGEEWPNKYDLSTLRVLGSVGEPINPEAWMWYHRVIGKEK
;
A
#
# COMPACT_ATOMS: atom_id res chain seq x y z
N ARG A 1 -11.65 -24.05 20.00
CA ARG A 1 -10.79 -23.38 20.98
C ARG A 1 -10.51 -21.95 20.56
N ASP A 2 -11.55 -21.28 20.14
CA ASP A 2 -11.43 -19.89 19.73
C ASP A 2 -11.46 -19.01 20.97
N LEU A 3 -10.60 -18.00 20.99
CA LEU A 3 -10.54 -17.01 22.06
C LEU A 3 -11.03 -15.68 21.49
N TRP A 4 -11.78 -14.95 22.29
CA TRP A 4 -12.26 -13.63 21.88
C TRP A 4 -11.13 -12.61 21.99
N PHE A 5 -10.83 -11.93 20.90
CA PHE A 5 -9.77 -10.92 20.82
C PHE A 5 -9.93 -9.81 21.88
N HIS A 6 -11.16 -9.34 22.10
CA HIS A 6 -11.43 -8.28 23.06
C HIS A 6 -11.18 -8.72 24.52
N GLU A 7 -11.43 -9.99 24.86
CA GLU A 7 -11.12 -10.53 26.18
C GLU A 7 -9.62 -10.64 26.41
N LEU A 8 -8.88 -11.09 25.39
CA LEU A 8 -7.42 -11.14 25.43
C LEU A 8 -6.83 -9.73 25.57
N MET A 9 -7.32 -8.78 24.81
CA MET A 9 -6.86 -7.39 24.85
C MET A 9 -7.13 -6.73 26.22
N ALA A 10 -8.25 -7.03 26.86
CA ALA A 10 -8.59 -6.47 28.18
C ALA A 10 -7.60 -6.87 29.28
N THR A 11 -6.92 -8.00 29.13
CA THR A 11 -5.96 -8.55 30.10
C THR A 11 -4.50 -8.48 29.64
N ALA A 12 -4.25 -8.05 28.40
CA ALA A 12 -2.89 -7.96 27.86
C ALA A 12 -2.11 -6.80 28.49
N SER A 13 -0.81 -6.99 28.65
CA SER A 13 0.11 -5.91 29.05
C SER A 13 0.19 -4.85 27.95
N ALA A 14 0.23 -3.59 28.35
CA ALA A 14 0.56 -2.49 27.45
C ALA A 14 2.10 -2.39 27.16
N GLU A 15 2.91 -3.09 27.95
CA GLU A 15 4.34 -3.17 27.71
C GLU A 15 4.64 -4.27 26.67
N CYS A 16 5.17 -3.88 25.53
CA CYS A 16 5.57 -4.76 24.45
C CYS A 16 6.90 -4.27 23.86
N PRO A 17 8.04 -4.54 24.52
CA PRO A 17 9.34 -4.16 24.01
C PRO A 17 9.61 -4.92 22.68
N ALA A 18 10.34 -4.27 21.77
CA ALA A 18 10.75 -4.91 20.53
C ALA A 18 11.70 -6.08 20.82
N GLU A 19 11.43 -7.23 20.21
CA GLU A 19 12.32 -8.39 20.30
C GLU A 19 13.61 -8.12 19.52
N PRO A 20 14.80 -8.25 20.14
CA PRO A 20 16.08 -8.17 19.42
C PRO A 20 16.22 -9.32 18.43
N MET A 21 16.41 -8.98 17.16
CA MET A 21 16.53 -9.94 16.06
C MET A 21 17.90 -9.83 15.40
N ASN A 22 18.49 -10.97 15.03
CA ASN A 22 19.65 -10.96 14.14
C ASN A 22 19.23 -10.70 12.69
N ALA A 23 20.16 -10.19 11.90
CA ALA A 23 19.93 -9.86 10.49
C ALA A 23 19.36 -11.03 9.68
N GLU A 24 19.84 -12.24 9.95
CA GLU A 24 19.46 -13.45 9.22
C GLU A 24 18.30 -14.23 9.87
N ASP A 25 17.76 -13.78 11.00
CA ASP A 25 16.59 -14.40 11.61
C ASP A 25 15.38 -14.29 10.69
N TYR A 26 14.56 -15.33 10.66
CA TYR A 26 13.36 -15.37 9.83
C TYR A 26 12.32 -14.35 10.32
N LEU A 27 11.86 -13.51 9.41
CA LEU A 27 10.82 -12.52 9.71
C LEU A 27 9.42 -13.13 9.50
N PHE A 28 9.19 -13.68 8.32
CA PHE A 28 7.95 -14.38 7.95
C PHE A 28 8.12 -15.25 6.72
N MET A 29 7.14 -16.10 6.46
CA MET A 29 7.01 -16.90 5.24
C MET A 29 5.68 -16.58 4.56
N LEU A 30 5.73 -16.27 3.26
CA LEU A 30 4.55 -16.10 2.43
C LEU A 30 4.55 -17.09 1.27
N TYR A 31 3.36 -17.59 0.94
CA TYR A 31 3.17 -18.49 -0.19
C TYR A 31 2.68 -17.71 -1.41
N THR A 32 3.30 -17.97 -2.55
CA THR A 32 2.81 -17.54 -3.85
C THR A 32 2.02 -18.67 -4.52
N SER A 33 1.05 -18.33 -5.37
CA SER A 33 0.27 -19.33 -6.12
C SER A 33 1.13 -20.20 -7.06
N GLY A 34 2.32 -19.70 -7.42
CA GLY A 34 3.28 -20.39 -8.28
C GLY A 34 2.76 -20.55 -9.73
N SER A 35 3.62 -20.32 -10.71
CA SER A 35 3.32 -20.53 -12.12
C SER A 35 3.10 -21.99 -12.49
N THR A 36 3.50 -22.94 -11.63
CA THR A 36 3.44 -24.40 -11.83
C THR A 36 2.28 -25.09 -11.08
N GLY A 37 1.34 -24.33 -10.52
CA GLY A 37 0.18 -24.82 -9.79
C GLY A 37 0.44 -25.29 -8.34
N LYS A 38 1.70 -25.43 -7.91
CA LYS A 38 2.02 -25.72 -6.51
C LYS A 38 2.44 -24.44 -5.80
N PRO A 39 1.83 -24.11 -4.64
CA PRO A 39 2.26 -22.97 -3.84
C PRO A 39 3.75 -23.06 -3.48
N LYS A 40 4.44 -21.93 -3.59
CA LYS A 40 5.86 -21.81 -3.20
C LYS A 40 5.98 -20.90 -1.99
N GLY A 41 6.52 -21.42 -0.89
CA GLY A 41 6.82 -20.66 0.30
C GLY A 41 8.10 -19.83 0.08
N VAL A 42 8.00 -18.51 0.26
CA VAL A 42 9.14 -17.59 0.23
C VAL A 42 9.42 -17.15 1.65
N VAL A 43 10.61 -17.44 2.13
CA VAL A 43 11.10 -17.03 3.46
C VAL A 43 11.80 -15.68 3.32
N HIS A 44 11.44 -14.75 4.18
CA HIS A 44 12.06 -13.44 4.28
C HIS A 44 12.86 -13.34 5.58
N ALA A 45 14.15 -12.98 5.47
CA ALA A 45 15.00 -12.67 6.63
C ALA A 45 14.78 -11.21 7.06
N THR A 46 14.98 -10.97 8.35
CA THR A 46 14.64 -9.71 9.02
C THR A 46 15.32 -8.51 8.38
N ALA A 47 16.65 -8.46 8.35
CA ALA A 47 17.36 -7.28 7.84
C ALA A 47 17.21 -7.11 6.34
N GLY A 48 17.31 -8.17 5.54
CA GLY A 48 17.22 -8.09 4.08
C GLY A 48 15.87 -7.55 3.62
N TYR A 49 14.78 -8.03 4.20
CA TYR A 49 13.44 -7.56 3.88
C TYR A 49 13.21 -6.12 4.33
N LEU A 50 13.55 -5.78 5.57
CA LEU A 50 13.36 -4.43 6.10
C LEU A 50 14.19 -3.40 5.34
N LEU A 51 15.45 -3.72 5.02
CA LEU A 51 16.32 -2.86 4.22
C LEU A 51 15.73 -2.61 2.82
N HIS A 52 15.25 -3.66 2.14
CA HIS A 52 14.62 -3.53 0.84
C HIS A 52 13.39 -2.62 0.92
N CYS A 53 12.50 -2.86 1.87
CA CYS A 53 11.29 -2.04 2.04
C CYS A 53 11.64 -0.57 2.35
N ALA A 54 12.60 -0.34 3.23
CA ALA A 54 13.03 1.01 3.59
C ALA A 54 13.64 1.77 2.40
N LEU A 55 14.58 1.15 1.69
CA LEU A 55 15.26 1.77 0.56
C LEU A 55 14.31 2.03 -0.62
N THR A 56 13.49 1.06 -0.98
CA THR A 56 12.55 1.23 -2.09
C THR A 56 11.48 2.26 -1.77
N THR A 57 10.97 2.30 -0.55
CA THR A 57 10.03 3.34 -0.12
C THR A 57 10.65 4.73 -0.21
N LYS A 58 11.88 4.89 0.27
CA LYS A 58 12.57 6.18 0.25
C LYS A 58 12.95 6.64 -1.15
N TYR A 59 13.59 5.77 -1.94
CA TYR A 59 14.21 6.20 -3.19
C TYR A 59 13.33 6.03 -4.43
N VAL A 60 12.47 5.00 -4.48
CA VAL A 60 11.58 4.80 -5.63
C VAL A 60 10.41 5.79 -5.61
N PHE A 61 9.85 6.03 -4.44
CA PHE A 61 8.77 7.02 -4.28
C PHE A 61 9.30 8.43 -3.98
N ASP A 62 10.61 8.57 -3.76
CA ASP A 62 11.23 9.87 -3.44
C ASP A 62 10.48 10.60 -2.32
N LEU A 63 10.17 9.87 -1.24
CA LEU A 63 9.38 10.40 -0.14
C LEU A 63 10.21 11.31 0.77
N HIS A 64 9.60 12.41 1.18
CA HIS A 64 10.11 13.39 2.12
C HIS A 64 9.27 13.38 3.41
N ALA A 65 9.74 14.06 4.44
CA ALA A 65 9.14 14.03 5.78
C ALA A 65 7.69 14.55 5.84
N ASP A 66 7.34 15.43 4.92
CA ASP A 66 6.01 16.05 4.80
C ASP A 66 5.08 15.35 3.79
N ASP A 67 5.56 14.29 3.13
CA ASP A 67 4.76 13.52 2.21
C ASP A 67 3.68 12.69 2.92
N MET A 68 2.53 12.58 2.28
CA MET A 68 1.45 11.67 2.65
C MET A 68 1.40 10.52 1.64
N PHE A 69 1.86 9.36 2.06
CA PHE A 69 1.90 8.15 1.23
C PHE A 69 0.62 7.32 1.40
N TRP A 70 0.07 6.86 0.30
CA TRP A 70 -1.07 5.95 0.33
C TRP A 70 -0.90 4.77 -0.61
N CYS A 71 -0.72 3.60 -0.04
CA CYS A 71 -0.78 2.31 -0.73
C CYS A 71 -2.15 1.68 -0.50
N THR A 72 -2.85 1.31 -1.57
CA THR A 72 -4.20 0.73 -1.50
C THR A 72 -4.21 -0.80 -1.49
N ALA A 73 -3.06 -1.43 -1.35
CA ALA A 73 -2.97 -2.89 -1.25
C ALA A 73 -3.68 -3.40 0.01
N ASP A 74 -4.18 -4.62 -0.07
CA ASP A 74 -4.68 -5.32 1.11
C ASP A 74 -3.52 -5.69 2.04
N ILE A 75 -3.71 -5.52 3.34
CA ILE A 75 -2.69 -5.82 4.35
C ILE A 75 -2.37 -7.31 4.43
N GLY A 76 -3.22 -8.18 3.90
CA GLY A 76 -2.98 -9.62 3.78
C GLY A 76 -2.01 -10.02 2.65
N TRP A 77 -1.62 -9.07 1.78
CA TRP A 77 -0.67 -9.30 0.69
C TRP A 77 0.70 -8.72 1.00
N VAL A 78 1.75 -9.27 0.39
CA VAL A 78 3.13 -8.80 0.59
C VAL A 78 3.31 -7.31 0.25
N THR A 79 2.57 -6.80 -0.72
CA THR A 79 2.58 -5.36 -1.05
C THR A 79 2.08 -4.52 0.12
N GLY A 80 1.03 -4.97 0.81
CA GLY A 80 0.53 -4.31 2.02
C GLY A 80 1.55 -4.37 3.16
N HIS A 81 2.16 -5.53 3.39
CA HIS A 81 3.24 -5.65 4.38
C HIS A 81 4.37 -4.67 4.06
N SER A 82 4.87 -4.67 2.82
CA SER A 82 6.03 -3.88 2.43
C SER A 82 5.77 -2.37 2.42
N TYR A 83 4.62 -1.94 1.90
CA TYR A 83 4.36 -0.54 1.55
C TYR A 83 3.20 0.12 2.30
N ILE A 84 2.55 -0.58 3.24
CA ILE A 84 1.68 0.05 4.23
C ILE A 84 2.39 0.06 5.60
N VAL A 85 3.04 -1.05 5.97
CA VAL A 85 3.63 -1.22 7.30
C VAL A 85 5.14 -0.94 7.27
N TYR A 86 5.93 -1.87 6.74
CA TYR A 86 7.38 -1.85 6.97
C TYR A 86 8.11 -0.68 6.31
N GLY A 87 7.89 -0.45 5.03
CA GLY A 87 8.61 0.59 4.29
C GLY A 87 8.39 2.01 4.83
N PRO A 88 7.14 2.46 4.93
CA PRO A 88 6.86 3.79 5.47
C PRO A 88 7.30 3.94 6.93
N LEU A 89 7.00 2.97 7.80
CA LEU A 89 7.32 3.08 9.23
C LEU A 89 8.82 3.00 9.52
N CYS A 90 9.59 2.19 8.78
CA CYS A 90 11.05 2.17 8.88
C CYS A 90 11.70 3.52 8.54
N ASN A 91 11.05 4.33 7.73
CA ASN A 91 11.53 5.66 7.35
C ASN A 91 10.90 6.80 8.17
N GLY A 92 9.95 6.50 9.05
CA GLY A 92 9.21 7.52 9.81
C GLY A 92 8.25 8.35 8.94
N PHE A 93 7.82 7.83 7.78
CA PHE A 93 6.87 8.51 6.90
C PHE A 93 5.43 8.31 7.35
N THR A 94 4.58 9.28 7.02
CA THR A 94 3.14 9.14 7.23
C THR A 94 2.52 8.32 6.11
N SER A 95 1.81 7.26 6.50
CA SER A 95 1.10 6.36 5.56
C SER A 95 -0.37 6.23 5.96
N ILE A 96 -1.25 6.18 4.96
CA ILE A 96 -2.68 5.95 5.15
C ILE A 96 -2.93 4.44 5.21
N MET A 97 -3.57 3.99 6.29
CA MET A 97 -4.19 2.67 6.37
C MET A 97 -5.70 2.83 6.16
N PHE A 98 -6.21 2.30 5.05
CA PHE A 98 -7.58 2.47 4.62
C PHE A 98 -8.38 1.19 4.84
N GLU A 99 -9.44 1.28 5.65
CA GLU A 99 -10.42 0.22 5.82
C GLU A 99 -11.66 0.56 4.99
N GLY A 100 -11.85 -0.16 3.90
CA GLY A 100 -12.98 0.08 3.01
C GLY A 100 -12.73 -0.40 1.58
N VAL A 101 -13.68 -0.08 0.71
CA VAL A 101 -13.62 -0.39 -0.71
C VAL A 101 -13.65 0.88 -1.56
N PRO A 102 -13.08 0.87 -2.77
CA PRO A 102 -12.90 2.07 -3.59
C PRO A 102 -14.22 2.71 -4.06
N THR A 103 -15.34 2.00 -3.95
CA THR A 103 -16.64 2.41 -4.47
C THR A 103 -17.70 2.65 -3.40
N PHE A 104 -17.32 2.72 -2.13
CA PHE A 104 -18.28 3.02 -1.06
C PHE A 104 -17.87 4.33 -0.32
N PRO A 105 -18.81 5.27 -0.14
CA PRO A 105 -20.25 5.25 -0.49
C PRO A 105 -20.54 5.44 -1.99
N ASP A 106 -19.55 5.89 -2.77
CA ASP A 106 -19.65 6.08 -4.22
C ASP A 106 -18.28 5.92 -4.90
N ALA A 107 -18.25 6.01 -6.22
CA ALA A 107 -17.04 5.85 -7.03
C ALA A 107 -16.00 6.98 -6.87
N GLY A 108 -16.32 8.03 -6.13
CA GLY A 108 -15.40 9.12 -5.78
C GLY A 108 -14.54 8.83 -4.56
N ARG A 109 -14.73 7.70 -3.87
CA ARG A 109 -14.12 7.44 -2.57
C ARG A 109 -12.60 7.63 -2.54
N PHE A 110 -11.88 7.07 -3.50
CA PHE A 110 -10.43 7.22 -3.56
C PHE A 110 -9.99 8.67 -3.76
N TRP A 111 -10.67 9.36 -4.63
CA TRP A 111 -10.37 10.77 -4.94
C TRP A 111 -10.68 11.69 -3.77
N GLN A 112 -11.77 11.42 -3.05
CA GLN A 112 -12.11 12.08 -1.80
C GLN A 112 -11.01 11.91 -0.74
N MET A 113 -10.46 10.69 -0.63
CA MET A 113 -9.36 10.41 0.31
C MET A 113 -8.11 11.19 -0.06
N ILE A 114 -7.74 11.21 -1.35
CA ILE A 114 -6.59 11.96 -1.85
C ILE A 114 -6.73 13.45 -1.53
N GLU A 115 -7.86 14.04 -1.85
CA GLU A 115 -8.13 15.46 -1.55
C GLU A 115 -8.11 15.75 -0.05
N LYS A 116 -8.85 14.96 0.73
CA LYS A 116 -9.02 15.15 2.17
C LYS A 116 -7.70 15.08 2.94
N PHE A 117 -6.88 14.09 2.62
CA PHE A 117 -5.62 13.83 3.33
C PHE A 117 -4.39 14.41 2.61
N LYS A 118 -4.60 15.13 1.51
CA LYS A 118 -3.52 15.73 0.72
C LYS A 118 -2.45 14.73 0.34
N VAL A 119 -2.88 13.59 -0.20
CA VAL A 119 -1.98 12.51 -0.62
C VAL A 119 -1.00 13.02 -1.67
N THR A 120 0.28 12.76 -1.47
CA THR A 120 1.34 13.19 -2.38
C THR A 120 1.90 12.05 -3.22
N ALA A 121 1.87 10.82 -2.69
CA ALA A 121 2.27 9.61 -3.40
C ALA A 121 1.16 8.55 -3.29
N PHE A 122 0.66 8.10 -4.44
CA PHE A 122 -0.45 7.15 -4.54
C PHE A 122 -0.01 5.87 -5.25
N TYR A 123 -0.14 4.73 -4.57
CA TYR A 123 0.36 3.44 -5.01
C TYR A 123 -0.76 2.40 -5.03
N THR A 124 -1.08 1.86 -6.20
CA THR A 124 -2.23 0.96 -6.37
C THR A 124 -1.97 -0.10 -7.44
N ALA A 125 -2.90 -1.05 -7.60
CA ALA A 125 -2.76 -2.12 -8.58
C ALA A 125 -3.41 -1.76 -9.93
N PRO A 126 -2.89 -2.25 -11.07
CA PRO A 126 -3.51 -2.07 -12.38
C PRO A 126 -4.96 -2.53 -12.44
N THR A 127 -5.31 -3.60 -11.74
CA THR A 127 -6.71 -4.06 -11.62
C THR A 127 -7.61 -3.00 -10.99
N ALA A 128 -7.16 -2.32 -9.94
CA ALA A 128 -7.90 -1.21 -9.35
C ALA A 128 -8.04 -0.05 -10.33
N ILE A 129 -6.96 0.33 -11.03
CA ILE A 129 -6.98 1.38 -12.06
C ILE A 129 -8.02 1.05 -13.15
N ARG A 130 -7.99 -0.16 -13.71
CA ARG A 130 -8.98 -0.59 -14.73
C ARG A 130 -10.43 -0.54 -14.22
N SER A 131 -10.64 -0.85 -12.95
CA SER A 131 -11.97 -0.74 -12.33
C SER A 131 -12.41 0.71 -12.21
N LEU A 132 -11.51 1.61 -11.83
CA LEU A 132 -11.78 3.04 -11.71
C LEU A 132 -12.05 3.71 -13.07
N ILE A 133 -11.34 3.30 -14.12
CA ILE A 133 -11.60 3.75 -15.51
C ILE A 133 -13.06 3.49 -15.89
N ARG A 134 -13.58 2.30 -15.59
CA ARG A 134 -14.96 1.91 -15.93
C ARG A 134 -16.03 2.73 -15.21
N LEU A 135 -15.68 3.37 -14.11
CA LEU A 135 -16.59 4.21 -13.34
C LEU A 135 -16.74 5.62 -13.89
N GLY A 136 -15.86 6.02 -14.82
CA GLY A 136 -15.91 7.30 -15.51
C GLY A 136 -14.97 8.37 -14.95
N GLU A 137 -14.56 9.28 -15.83
CA GLU A 137 -13.63 10.37 -15.50
C GLU A 137 -14.30 11.51 -14.71
N GLU A 138 -15.62 11.56 -14.68
CA GLU A 138 -16.38 12.54 -13.89
C GLU A 138 -16.07 12.41 -12.39
N TRP A 139 -15.69 11.23 -11.92
CA TRP A 139 -15.40 11.02 -10.49
C TRP A 139 -14.08 11.68 -10.05
N PRO A 140 -12.93 11.40 -10.66
CA PRO A 140 -11.69 12.09 -10.28
C PRO A 140 -11.75 13.59 -10.54
N ASN A 141 -12.50 14.03 -11.53
CA ASN A 141 -12.62 15.46 -11.86
C ASN A 141 -13.42 16.30 -10.84
N LYS A 142 -14.15 15.66 -9.91
CA LYS A 142 -14.85 16.34 -8.81
C LYS A 142 -13.94 16.76 -7.65
N TYR A 143 -12.71 16.25 -7.61
CA TYR A 143 -11.82 16.39 -6.47
C TYR A 143 -10.49 17.05 -6.84
N ASP A 144 -9.90 17.74 -5.88
CA ASP A 144 -8.57 18.33 -6.04
C ASP A 144 -7.48 17.26 -5.83
N LEU A 145 -6.88 16.84 -6.92
CA LEU A 145 -5.76 15.88 -6.94
C LEU A 145 -4.40 16.56 -7.12
N SER A 146 -4.33 17.89 -6.98
CA SER A 146 -3.12 18.67 -7.27
C SER A 146 -1.92 18.36 -6.38
N THR A 147 -2.17 17.79 -5.21
CA THR A 147 -1.13 17.35 -4.28
C THR A 147 -0.36 16.11 -4.74
N LEU A 148 -0.93 15.32 -5.66
CA LEU A 148 -0.27 14.14 -6.18
C LEU A 148 1.01 14.51 -6.95
N ARG A 149 2.12 13.94 -6.51
CA ARG A 149 3.47 14.11 -7.08
C ARG A 149 3.97 12.80 -7.70
N VAL A 150 3.65 11.68 -7.09
CA VAL A 150 4.07 10.35 -7.53
C VAL A 150 2.87 9.42 -7.67
N LEU A 151 2.77 8.76 -8.80
CA LEU A 151 1.83 7.67 -9.06
C LEU A 151 2.59 6.37 -9.25
N GLY A 152 2.25 5.35 -8.50
CA GLY A 152 2.87 4.04 -8.59
C GLY A 152 1.87 2.94 -8.91
N SER A 153 2.35 1.88 -9.56
CA SER A 153 1.56 0.70 -9.89
C SER A 153 2.32 -0.58 -9.54
N VAL A 154 1.62 -1.60 -9.04
CA VAL A 154 2.24 -2.80 -8.47
C VAL A 154 1.38 -4.06 -8.63
N GLY A 155 2.04 -5.21 -8.54
CA GLY A 155 1.42 -6.53 -8.39
C GLY A 155 1.19 -7.27 -9.69
N GLU A 156 1.07 -6.56 -10.80
CA GLU A 156 0.92 -7.11 -12.15
C GLU A 156 1.40 -6.12 -13.22
N PRO A 157 1.67 -6.55 -14.46
CA PRO A 157 1.95 -5.63 -15.54
C PRO A 157 0.76 -4.71 -15.81
N ILE A 158 1.04 -3.42 -16.00
CA ILE A 158 0.02 -2.44 -16.40
C ILE A 158 -0.03 -2.33 -17.93
N ASN A 159 -1.22 -2.41 -18.50
CA ASN A 159 -1.40 -2.20 -19.95
C ASN A 159 -1.29 -0.71 -20.30
N PRO A 160 -0.86 -0.37 -21.53
CA PRO A 160 -0.63 1.03 -21.94
C PRO A 160 -1.84 1.94 -21.74
N GLU A 161 -3.04 1.46 -22.03
CA GLU A 161 -4.28 2.23 -21.87
C GLU A 161 -4.52 2.66 -20.42
N ALA A 162 -4.39 1.72 -19.48
CA ALA A 162 -4.56 2.00 -18.06
C ALA A 162 -3.44 2.93 -17.55
N TRP A 163 -2.20 2.75 -18.02
CA TRP A 163 -1.07 3.61 -17.68
C TRP A 163 -1.30 5.03 -18.17
N MET A 164 -1.70 5.21 -19.45
CA MET A 164 -1.97 6.52 -20.04
C MET A 164 -3.12 7.24 -19.35
N TRP A 165 -4.19 6.52 -19.02
CA TRP A 165 -5.30 7.09 -18.25
C TRP A 165 -4.83 7.54 -16.88
N TYR A 166 -4.07 6.71 -16.18
CA TYR A 166 -3.56 7.01 -14.84
C TYR A 166 -2.67 8.25 -14.85
N HIS A 167 -1.75 8.33 -15.80
CA HIS A 167 -0.88 9.51 -16.00
C HIS A 167 -1.69 10.77 -16.37
N ARG A 168 -2.57 10.68 -17.36
CA ARG A 168 -3.30 11.83 -17.89
C ARG A 168 -4.37 12.32 -16.93
N VAL A 169 -5.26 11.43 -16.48
CA VAL A 169 -6.46 11.83 -15.73
C VAL A 169 -6.12 12.08 -14.26
N ILE A 170 -5.34 11.21 -13.64
CA ILE A 170 -5.00 11.31 -12.22
C ILE A 170 -3.74 12.15 -12.00
N GLY A 171 -2.69 11.88 -12.77
CA GLY A 171 -1.43 12.59 -12.69
C GLY A 171 -1.44 13.98 -13.30
N LYS A 172 -2.46 14.32 -14.12
CA LYS A 172 -2.56 15.60 -14.84
C LYS A 172 -1.31 15.87 -15.70
N GLU A 173 -0.72 14.79 -16.27
CA GLU A 173 0.46 14.83 -17.16
C GLU A 173 1.75 15.40 -16.51
N LYS A 174 1.85 15.26 -15.18
CA LYS A 174 3.03 15.68 -14.39
C LYS A 174 4.09 14.59 -14.36
#